data_480c6eafff06adeffbb70f001c55d27c
#
_entry.id   480c6eafff06adeffbb70f001c55d27c
#
_cell.length_a   1.000
_cell.length_b   1.000
_cell.length_c   1.000
_cell.angle_alpha   90.00
_cell.angle_beta   90.00
_cell.angle_gamma   90.00
#
_symmetry.space_group_name_H-M   'P 1'
#
loop_
_entity.id
_entity.type
_entity.pdbx_description
1 polymer ?
#
loop_
_entity_poly.entity_id
_entity_poly.type
_entity_poly.pdbx_seq_one_letter_code
_entity_poly.pdbx_strand_id
1 'polypeptide(L)'
;MPGLIGEAVALHGRLYAADWGFDDQFEATVAADMGAFFSRFDATRDVVLSTWHDGRLRGTVTLDLSDPEGAAGQGHLRWFLVDPAAQGHGLGRRLLQGALDAADAAGASVYLITFEGLAPARRLYEATGFVLVSEEETVLWGQRRRFQRFERPALGNP
;
A
#
# COMPACT_ATOMS: atom_id res chain seq x y z
N MET A 1 8.34 7.74 12.74
CA MET A 1 7.98 9.15 12.44
C MET A 1 6.67 9.49 13.13
N PRO A 2 6.71 10.27 14.21
CA PRO A 2 5.50 10.62 14.95
C PRO A 2 4.49 11.35 14.06
N GLY A 3 3.22 10.97 14.19
CA GLY A 3 2.13 11.54 13.40
C GLY A 3 1.82 10.80 12.10
N LEU A 4 2.71 9.96 11.59
CA LEU A 4 2.47 9.26 10.32
C LEU A 4 1.26 8.33 10.40
N ILE A 5 1.15 7.52 11.45
CA ILE A 5 0.02 6.59 11.59
C ILE A 5 -1.30 7.37 11.61
N GLY A 6 -1.39 8.39 12.45
CA GLY A 6 -2.62 9.19 12.56
C GLY A 6 -3.01 9.85 11.24
N GLU A 7 -2.06 10.49 10.58
CA GLU A 7 -2.32 11.16 9.29
C GLU A 7 -2.68 10.16 8.19
N ALA A 8 -1.99 9.01 8.11
CA ALA A 8 -2.27 7.98 7.12
C ALA A 8 -3.65 7.36 7.33
N VAL A 9 -3.99 7.02 8.57
CA VAL A 9 -5.32 6.47 8.90
C VAL A 9 -6.41 7.48 8.55
N ALA A 10 -6.25 8.74 8.93
CA ALA A 10 -7.22 9.78 8.63
C ALA A 10 -7.40 9.98 7.11
N LEU A 11 -6.31 9.99 6.37
CA LEU A 11 -6.35 10.16 4.91
C LEU A 11 -7.03 8.97 4.24
N HIS A 12 -6.70 7.74 4.62
CA HIS A 12 -7.37 6.54 4.13
C HIS A 12 -8.88 6.58 4.43
N GLY A 13 -9.24 6.85 5.67
CA GLY A 13 -10.65 6.89 6.10
C GLY A 13 -11.46 7.89 5.29
N ARG A 14 -10.95 9.11 5.16
CA ARG A 14 -11.65 10.16 4.41
C ARG A 14 -11.82 9.83 2.93
N LEU A 15 -10.76 9.39 2.28
CA LEU A 15 -10.78 9.14 0.84
C LEU A 15 -11.63 7.93 0.48
N TYR A 16 -11.49 6.84 1.22
CA TYR A 16 -12.26 5.62 0.90
C TYR A 16 -13.72 5.73 1.31
N ALA A 17 -14.05 6.50 2.35
CA ALA A 17 -15.45 6.79 2.66
C ALA A 17 -16.10 7.64 1.57
N ALA A 18 -15.42 8.71 1.12
CA ALA A 18 -15.94 9.63 0.11
C ALA A 18 -16.09 8.97 -1.26
N ASP A 19 -15.07 8.22 -1.70
CA ASP A 19 -15.01 7.67 -3.05
C ASP A 19 -15.66 6.29 -3.16
N TRP A 20 -15.69 5.50 -2.06
CA TRP A 20 -16.07 4.08 -2.08
C TRP A 20 -17.16 3.72 -1.09
N GLY A 21 -17.57 4.63 -0.21
CA GLY A 21 -18.62 4.39 0.78
C GLY A 21 -18.22 3.40 1.86
N PHE A 22 -16.93 3.19 2.11
CA PHE A 22 -16.46 2.34 3.19
C PHE A 22 -16.78 2.96 4.54
N ASP A 23 -17.07 2.13 5.51
CA ASP A 23 -17.49 2.53 6.84
C ASP A 23 -16.33 2.67 7.85
N ASP A 24 -16.68 2.94 9.10
CA ASP A 24 -15.69 3.11 10.18
C ASP A 24 -14.86 1.85 10.42
N GLN A 25 -15.33 0.68 10.01
CA GLN A 25 -14.58 -0.57 10.14
C GLN A 25 -13.36 -0.60 9.24
N PHE A 26 -13.42 0.06 8.08
CA PHE A 26 -12.24 0.22 7.23
C PHE A 26 -11.16 1.03 7.94
N GLU A 27 -11.52 2.17 8.52
CA GLU A 27 -10.57 3.00 9.26
C GLU A 27 -9.97 2.24 10.45
N ALA A 28 -10.81 1.55 11.21
CA ALA A 28 -10.37 0.74 12.34
C ALA A 28 -9.40 -0.38 11.91
N THR A 29 -9.67 -1.04 10.78
CA THR A 29 -8.80 -2.06 10.23
C THR A 29 -7.44 -1.48 9.84
N VAL A 30 -7.42 -0.35 9.14
CA VAL A 30 -6.16 0.31 8.76
C VAL A 30 -5.36 0.70 10.01
N ALA A 31 -6.02 1.27 11.01
CA ALA A 31 -5.38 1.67 12.26
C ALA A 31 -4.76 0.48 13.00
N ALA A 32 -5.49 -0.63 13.11
CA ALA A 32 -5.03 -1.83 13.78
C ALA A 32 -3.84 -2.47 13.04
N ASP A 33 -3.94 -2.58 11.72
CA ASP A 33 -2.90 -3.18 10.90
C ASP A 33 -1.62 -2.34 10.90
N MET A 34 -1.75 -1.02 10.80
CA MET A 34 -0.60 -0.12 10.89
C MET A 34 0.05 -0.17 12.27
N GLY A 35 -0.75 -0.21 13.33
CA GLY A 35 -0.24 -0.36 14.69
C GLY A 35 0.55 -1.66 14.86
N ALA A 36 0.03 -2.76 14.36
CA ALA A 36 0.72 -4.06 14.40
C ALA A 36 2.03 -4.03 13.61
N PHE A 37 2.03 -3.45 12.42
CA PHE A 37 3.25 -3.32 11.62
C PHE A 37 4.30 -2.47 12.34
N PHE A 38 3.93 -1.27 12.79
CA PHE A 38 4.89 -0.36 13.43
C PHE A 38 5.42 -0.88 14.77
N SER A 39 4.70 -1.77 15.44
CA SER A 39 5.20 -2.42 16.66
C SER A 39 6.37 -3.39 16.40
N ARG A 40 6.52 -3.88 15.16
CA ARG A 40 7.61 -4.78 14.74
C ARG A 40 8.49 -4.18 13.65
N PHE A 41 8.31 -2.90 13.33
CA PHE A 41 9.05 -2.20 12.28
C PHE A 41 10.56 -2.25 12.52
N ASP A 42 11.30 -2.61 11.47
CA ASP A 42 12.75 -2.66 11.48
C ASP A 42 13.29 -1.92 10.25
N ALA A 43 13.85 -0.75 10.47
CA ALA A 43 14.34 0.13 9.40
C ALA A 43 15.52 -0.47 8.60
N THR A 44 16.15 -1.53 9.08
CA THR A 44 17.19 -2.24 8.33
C THR A 44 16.61 -3.16 7.26
N ARG A 45 15.30 -3.38 7.29
CA ARG A 45 14.61 -4.33 6.44
C ARG A 45 13.37 -3.71 5.79
N ASP A 46 12.46 -3.18 6.59
CA ASP A 46 11.20 -2.63 6.13
C ASP A 46 11.38 -1.21 5.61
N VAL A 47 10.51 -0.78 4.70
CA VAL A 47 10.59 0.55 4.09
C VAL A 47 9.26 1.27 4.25
N VAL A 48 9.31 2.49 4.76
CA VAL A 48 8.18 3.40 4.82
C VAL A 48 8.60 4.70 4.17
N LEU A 49 7.93 5.06 3.09
CA LEU A 49 8.16 6.33 2.39
C LEU A 49 6.94 7.22 2.56
N SER A 50 7.18 8.48 2.84
CA SER A 50 6.11 9.47 3.01
C SER A 50 6.53 10.83 2.50
N THR A 51 5.57 11.58 1.98
CA THR A 51 5.77 12.95 1.51
C THR A 51 4.84 13.89 2.26
N TRP A 52 5.40 14.98 2.75
CA TRP A 52 4.70 15.95 3.59
C TRP A 52 4.77 17.35 2.97
N HIS A 53 3.71 18.12 3.17
CA HIS A 53 3.65 19.52 2.78
C HIS A 53 2.80 20.28 3.81
N ASP A 54 3.37 21.34 4.37
CA ASP A 54 2.73 22.15 5.43
C ASP A 54 2.20 21.30 6.60
N GLY A 55 3.01 20.34 7.05
CA GLY A 55 2.67 19.47 8.18
C GLY A 55 1.60 18.43 7.89
N ARG A 56 1.18 18.27 6.64
CA ARG A 56 0.18 17.28 6.23
C ARG A 56 0.77 16.21 5.34
N LEU A 57 0.35 14.99 5.54
CA LEU A 57 0.74 13.86 4.70
C LEU A 57 0.14 14.02 3.29
N ARG A 58 0.98 13.93 2.26
CA ARG A 58 0.57 14.02 0.86
C ARG A 58 0.63 12.69 0.13
N GLY A 59 1.45 11.80 0.59
CA GLY A 59 1.54 10.47 0.02
C GLY A 59 2.34 9.56 0.92
N THR A 60 2.04 8.26 0.83
CA THR A 60 2.74 7.24 1.61
C THR A 60 2.73 5.91 0.88
N VAL A 61 3.70 5.07 1.20
CA VAL A 61 3.75 3.67 0.80
C VAL A 61 4.61 2.91 1.82
N THR A 62 4.23 1.68 2.08
CA THR A 62 5.00 0.79 2.96
C THR A 62 5.35 -0.49 2.21
N LEU A 63 6.60 -0.92 2.35
CA LEU A 63 7.03 -2.25 1.95
C LEU A 63 7.39 -3.04 3.21
N ASP A 64 6.56 -4.00 3.53
CA ASP A 64 6.68 -4.86 4.70
C ASP A 64 7.43 -6.13 4.28
N LEU A 65 8.72 -6.19 4.58
CA LEU A 65 9.56 -7.34 4.24
C LEU A 65 9.59 -8.40 5.37
N SER A 66 8.82 -8.19 6.42
CA SER A 66 8.70 -9.10 7.55
C SER A 66 7.27 -9.55 7.81
N ASP A 67 6.41 -9.46 6.80
CA ASP A 67 5.01 -9.86 6.93
C ASP A 67 4.91 -11.32 7.39
N PRO A 68 4.35 -11.58 8.58
CA PRO A 68 4.22 -12.94 9.08
C PRO A 68 3.28 -13.82 8.26
N GLU A 69 2.40 -13.21 7.46
CA GLU A 69 1.48 -13.93 6.57
C GLU A 69 2.03 -14.12 5.16
N GLY A 70 3.16 -13.48 4.85
CA GLY A 70 3.79 -13.58 3.55
C GLY A 70 4.65 -14.82 3.39
N ALA A 71 4.92 -15.19 2.14
CA ALA A 71 5.88 -16.25 1.83
C ALA A 71 7.31 -15.77 2.11
N ALA A 72 8.22 -16.71 2.35
CA ALA A 72 9.63 -16.38 2.53
C ALA A 72 10.18 -15.65 1.28
N GLY A 73 10.90 -14.56 1.50
CA GLY A 73 11.47 -13.75 0.42
C GLY A 73 10.45 -12.90 -0.33
N GLN A 74 9.25 -12.75 0.21
CA GLN A 74 8.18 -11.94 -0.37
C GLN A 74 7.85 -10.76 0.53
N GLY A 75 7.82 -9.55 -0.05
CA GLY A 75 7.38 -8.34 0.63
C GLY A 75 5.92 -8.03 0.36
N HIS A 76 5.27 -7.39 1.32
CA HIS A 76 3.90 -6.91 1.20
C HIS A 76 3.91 -5.38 0.99
N LEU A 77 3.47 -4.93 -0.17
CA LEU A 77 3.27 -3.50 -0.45
C LEU A 77 1.92 -3.08 0.14
N ARG A 78 1.95 -2.12 1.05
CA ARG A 78 0.77 -1.73 1.83
C ARG A 78 0.63 -0.21 1.87
N TRP A 79 -0.62 0.22 2.10
CA TRP A 79 -0.96 1.62 2.39
C TRP A 79 -0.36 2.61 1.39
N PHE A 80 -0.43 2.24 0.11
CA PHE A 80 -0.05 3.12 -0.98
C PHE A 80 -1.18 4.10 -1.26
N LEU A 81 -0.93 5.37 -0.98
CA LEU A 81 -1.95 6.40 -1.08
C LEU A 81 -1.31 7.73 -1.43
N VAL A 82 -1.98 8.48 -2.29
CA VAL A 82 -1.61 9.86 -2.64
C VAL A 82 -2.83 10.75 -2.45
N ASP A 83 -2.65 11.82 -1.67
CA ASP A 83 -3.68 12.83 -1.48
C ASP A 83 -4.09 13.39 -2.85
N PRO A 84 -5.41 13.46 -3.16
CA PRO A 84 -5.87 14.04 -4.43
C PRO A 84 -5.29 15.42 -4.74
N ALA A 85 -5.03 16.24 -3.73
CA ALA A 85 -4.43 17.56 -3.90
C ALA A 85 -2.98 17.48 -4.41
N ALA A 86 -2.31 16.35 -4.28
CA ALA A 86 -0.92 16.13 -4.70
C ALA A 86 -0.81 15.24 -5.94
N GLN A 87 -1.92 14.80 -6.51
CA GLN A 87 -1.94 13.96 -7.72
C GLN A 87 -1.57 14.78 -8.96
N GLY A 88 -1.15 14.08 -10.03
CA GLY A 88 -0.81 14.72 -11.30
C GLY A 88 0.63 15.21 -11.40
N HIS A 89 1.47 14.99 -10.38
CA HIS A 89 2.88 15.42 -10.35
C HIS A 89 3.87 14.25 -10.26
N GLY A 90 3.41 13.03 -10.52
CA GLY A 90 4.27 11.84 -10.49
C GLY A 90 4.64 11.35 -9.09
N LEU A 91 4.00 11.85 -8.04
CA LEU A 91 4.30 11.47 -6.66
C LEU A 91 4.05 9.98 -6.42
N GLY A 92 2.92 9.45 -6.87
CA GLY A 92 2.59 8.03 -6.73
C GLY A 92 3.64 7.14 -7.39
N ARG A 93 4.06 7.49 -8.60
CA ARG A 93 5.11 6.73 -9.30
C ARG A 93 6.43 6.76 -8.54
N ARG A 94 6.84 7.91 -8.02
CA ARG A 94 8.08 8.02 -7.25
C ARG A 94 8.04 7.22 -5.95
N LEU A 95 6.93 7.26 -5.24
CA LEU A 95 6.75 6.48 -4.01
C LEU A 95 6.83 4.98 -4.31
N LEU A 96 6.05 4.53 -5.29
CA LEU A 96 6.04 3.12 -5.68
C LEU A 96 7.42 2.67 -6.14
N GLN A 97 8.09 3.44 -7.00
CA GLN A 97 9.41 3.09 -7.48
C GLN A 97 10.44 3.00 -6.34
N GLY A 98 10.38 3.92 -5.38
CA GLY A 98 11.27 3.88 -4.22
C GLY A 98 11.10 2.61 -3.39
N ALA A 99 9.86 2.18 -3.17
CA ALA A 99 9.59 0.93 -2.47
C ALA A 99 10.07 -0.29 -3.28
N LEU A 100 9.86 -0.29 -4.59
CA LEU A 100 10.29 -1.40 -5.45
C LEU A 100 11.82 -1.47 -5.60
N ASP A 101 12.50 -0.34 -5.62
CA ASP A 101 13.96 -0.31 -5.62
C ASP A 101 14.51 -1.00 -4.35
N ALA A 102 13.88 -0.78 -3.22
CA ALA A 102 14.25 -1.45 -1.97
C ALA A 102 13.98 -2.97 -2.03
N ALA A 103 12.86 -3.37 -2.62
CA ALA A 103 12.55 -4.78 -2.83
C ALA A 103 13.60 -5.45 -3.73
N ASP A 104 13.98 -4.78 -4.81
CA ASP A 104 14.98 -5.29 -5.75
C ASP A 104 16.35 -5.42 -5.07
N ALA A 105 16.73 -4.44 -4.28
CA ALA A 105 17.98 -4.50 -3.50
C ALA A 105 18.00 -5.66 -2.51
N ALA A 106 16.84 -6.02 -1.96
CA ALA A 106 16.68 -7.15 -1.03
C ALA A 106 16.48 -8.49 -1.76
N GLY A 107 16.36 -8.51 -3.09
CA GLY A 107 16.08 -9.73 -3.85
C GLY A 107 14.68 -10.28 -3.60
N ALA A 108 13.74 -9.45 -3.20
CA ALA A 108 12.39 -9.86 -2.80
C ALA A 108 11.40 -9.77 -3.93
N SER A 109 10.50 -10.75 -4.02
CA SER A 109 9.24 -10.58 -4.74
C SER A 109 8.29 -9.74 -3.90
N VAL A 110 7.25 -9.18 -4.52
CA VAL A 110 6.31 -8.29 -3.84
C VAL A 110 4.88 -8.70 -4.19
N TYR A 111 4.01 -8.68 -3.20
CA TYR A 111 2.58 -8.80 -3.43
C TYR A 111 1.83 -7.62 -2.83
N LEU A 112 0.64 -7.36 -3.34
CA LEU A 112 -0.29 -6.39 -2.79
C LEU A 112 -1.72 -6.88 -2.92
N ILE A 113 -2.58 -6.40 -2.05
CA ILE A 113 -4.02 -6.64 -2.08
C ILE A 113 -4.70 -5.30 -2.32
N THR A 114 -5.54 -5.25 -3.31
CA THR A 114 -6.35 -4.08 -3.64
C THR A 114 -7.77 -4.52 -4.00
N PHE A 115 -8.59 -3.62 -4.51
CA PHE A 115 -9.92 -3.97 -4.97
C PHE A 115 -10.21 -3.36 -6.33
N GLU A 116 -11.17 -3.95 -7.03
CA GLU A 116 -11.58 -3.52 -8.35
C GLU A 116 -12.05 -2.07 -8.35
N GLY A 117 -11.66 -1.31 -9.37
CA GLY A 117 -12.09 0.07 -9.56
C GLY A 117 -11.04 1.13 -9.26
N LEU A 118 -9.88 0.76 -8.73
CA LEU A 118 -8.74 1.67 -8.52
C LEU A 118 -7.85 1.73 -9.77
N ALA A 119 -8.42 2.15 -10.91
CA ALA A 119 -7.74 2.10 -12.20
C ALA A 119 -6.42 2.87 -12.27
N PRO A 120 -6.25 4.09 -11.69
CA PRO A 120 -4.97 4.76 -11.72
C PRO A 120 -3.86 4.00 -10.99
N ALA A 121 -4.15 3.43 -9.81
CA ALA A 121 -3.20 2.63 -9.06
C ALA A 121 -2.88 1.33 -9.81
N ARG A 122 -3.88 0.67 -10.38
CA ARG A 122 -3.69 -0.55 -11.18
C ARG A 122 -2.74 -0.30 -12.35
N ARG A 123 -2.89 0.81 -13.06
CA ARG A 123 -1.99 1.15 -14.16
C ARG A 123 -0.53 1.29 -13.70
N LEU A 124 -0.31 1.88 -12.54
CA LEU A 124 1.03 1.98 -11.94
C LEU A 124 1.58 0.60 -11.57
N TYR A 125 0.75 -0.26 -10.98
CA TYR A 125 1.18 -1.62 -10.63
C TYR A 125 1.58 -2.41 -11.88
N GLU A 126 0.74 -2.43 -12.90
CA GLU A 126 1.03 -3.15 -14.14
C GLU A 126 2.26 -2.60 -14.85
N ALA A 127 2.43 -1.27 -14.87
CA ALA A 127 3.60 -0.63 -15.48
C ALA A 127 4.91 -0.95 -14.77
N THR A 128 4.85 -1.38 -13.51
CA THR A 128 6.03 -1.72 -12.71
C THR A 128 6.24 -3.22 -12.52
N GLY A 129 5.50 -4.05 -13.25
CA GLY A 129 5.74 -5.49 -13.33
C GLY A 129 4.81 -6.35 -12.49
N PHE A 130 3.79 -5.76 -11.84
CA PHE A 130 2.78 -6.55 -11.13
C PHE A 130 1.81 -7.20 -12.11
N VAL A 131 1.39 -8.41 -11.80
CA VAL A 131 0.37 -9.14 -12.53
C VAL A 131 -0.71 -9.60 -11.57
N LEU A 132 -1.97 -9.62 -12.04
CA LEU A 132 -3.09 -10.13 -11.27
C LEU A 132 -2.99 -11.65 -11.17
N VAL A 133 -2.99 -12.17 -9.94
CA VAL A 133 -2.86 -13.62 -9.69
C VAL A 133 -4.12 -14.24 -9.09
N SER A 134 -4.96 -13.45 -8.41
CA SER A 134 -6.23 -13.96 -7.89
C SER A 134 -7.23 -12.85 -7.64
N GLU A 135 -8.51 -13.21 -7.63
CA GLU A 135 -9.62 -12.32 -7.30
C GLU A 135 -10.59 -13.05 -6.38
N GLU A 136 -11.18 -12.32 -5.44
CA GLU A 136 -12.20 -12.84 -4.53
C GLU A 136 -13.23 -11.75 -4.27
N GLU A 137 -14.51 -12.11 -4.42
CA GLU A 137 -15.60 -11.22 -4.06
C GLU A 137 -15.97 -11.41 -2.59
N THR A 138 -16.02 -10.31 -1.84
CA THR A 138 -16.35 -10.34 -0.43
C THR A 138 -17.09 -9.07 -0.02
N VAL A 139 -17.76 -9.12 1.14
CA VAL A 139 -18.42 -7.97 1.74
C VAL A 139 -17.59 -7.53 2.93
N LEU A 140 -16.97 -6.35 2.82
CA LEU A 140 -16.20 -5.72 3.88
C LEU A 140 -16.50 -4.23 3.91
N TRP A 141 -16.39 -3.66 5.10
CA TRP A 141 -16.53 -2.21 5.33
C TRP A 141 -17.83 -1.63 4.76
N GLY A 142 -18.94 -2.40 4.87
CA GLY A 142 -20.27 -2.00 4.39
C GLY A 142 -20.47 -2.13 2.88
N GLN A 143 -19.52 -2.69 2.14
CA GLN A 143 -19.57 -2.78 0.69
C GLN A 143 -19.21 -4.19 0.18
N ARG A 144 -19.87 -4.58 -0.91
CA ARG A 144 -19.47 -5.76 -1.69
C ARG A 144 -18.44 -5.33 -2.71
N ARG A 145 -17.23 -5.89 -2.63
CA ARG A 145 -16.13 -5.55 -3.53
C ARG A 145 -15.38 -6.81 -3.97
N ARG A 146 -14.78 -6.71 -5.16
CA ARG A 146 -13.89 -7.74 -5.66
C ARG A 146 -12.47 -7.37 -5.25
N PHE A 147 -11.89 -8.16 -4.36
CA PHE A 147 -10.51 -8.00 -3.92
C PHE A 147 -9.58 -8.69 -4.90
N GLN A 148 -8.43 -8.08 -5.17
CA GLN A 148 -7.48 -8.51 -6.16
C GLN A 148 -6.10 -8.63 -5.51
N ARG A 149 -5.42 -9.73 -5.79
CA ARG A 149 -4.03 -9.91 -5.42
C ARG A 149 -3.16 -9.76 -6.65
N PHE A 150 -2.19 -8.86 -6.58
CA PHE A 150 -1.16 -8.67 -7.59
C PHE A 150 0.17 -9.13 -7.04
N GLU A 151 1.01 -9.68 -7.91
CA GLU A 151 2.36 -10.11 -7.55
C GLU A 151 3.37 -9.62 -8.58
N ARG A 152 4.56 -9.29 -8.10
CA ARG A 152 5.71 -8.89 -8.90
C ARG A 152 6.88 -9.80 -8.53
N PRO A 153 7.48 -10.51 -9.51
CA PRO A 153 8.59 -11.41 -9.21
C PRO A 153 9.84 -10.63 -8.81
N ALA A 154 10.73 -11.28 -8.07
CA ALA A 154 12.04 -10.72 -7.78
C ALA A 154 12.84 -10.55 -9.08
N LEU A 155 13.57 -9.43 -9.20
CA LEU A 155 14.46 -9.21 -10.32
C LEU A 155 15.64 -10.18 -10.26
N GLY A 156 16.11 -10.61 -11.44
CA GLY A 156 17.23 -11.52 -11.56
C GLY A 156 16.90 -12.99 -11.37
N ASN A 157 15.62 -13.33 -11.12
CA ASN A 157 15.15 -14.72 -11.17
C ASN A 157 14.70 -15.03 -12.61
N PRO A 158 15.36 -15.96 -13.28
CA PRO A 158 14.95 -16.39 -14.61
C PRO A 158 13.61 -17.11 -14.60
#